data_59bd87779d86e6fc557e2951afd763dc
#
_entry.id   59bd87779d86e6fc557e2951afd763dc
#
_cell.length_a   1.000
_cell.length_b   1.000
_cell.length_c   1.000
_cell.angle_alpha   90.00
_cell.angle_beta   90.00
_cell.angle_gamma   90.00
#
_symmetry.space_group_name_H-M   'P 1'
#
loop_
_entity.id
_entity.type
_entity.pdbx_description
1 polymer ?
#
loop_
_entity_poly.entity_id
_entity_poly.type
_entity_poly.pdbx_seq_one_letter_code
_entity_poly.pdbx_strand_id
1 'polypeptide(L)'
;MKVHWTNTAIEHLSAIHDYIAQSSNQYAKRVADRLTKRSQQIAGFPLSGRIVPELNVEQIREVIEGHYRIIYYIKPDQIDVLAVIHGVQRIPWGK
;
A
#
# COMPACT_ATOMS: atom_id res chain seq x y z
N MET A 1 -1.02 16.03 -4.87
CA MET A 1 0.31 15.48 -4.65
C MET A 1 0.55 14.28 -5.56
N LYS A 2 1.77 14.10 -6.00
CA LYS A 2 2.13 12.96 -6.83
C LYS A 2 2.28 11.70 -5.98
N VAL A 3 1.82 10.57 -6.50
CA VAL A 3 2.01 9.27 -5.85
C VAL A 3 2.99 8.45 -6.65
N HIS A 4 4.07 8.03 -6.00
CA HIS A 4 5.11 7.20 -6.58
C HIS A 4 5.14 5.85 -5.89
N TRP A 5 5.08 4.76 -6.67
CA TRP A 5 5.21 3.41 -6.14
C TRP A 5 6.68 3.00 -6.17
N THR A 6 7.23 2.65 -5.00
CA THR A 6 8.59 2.13 -4.93
C THR A 6 8.66 0.76 -5.61
N ASN A 7 9.85 0.33 -5.99
CA ASN A 7 10.05 -1.00 -6.58
C ASN A 7 9.55 -2.11 -5.65
N THR A 8 9.81 -1.97 -4.35
CA THR A 8 9.32 -2.93 -3.36
C THR A 8 7.80 -3.01 -3.36
N ALA A 9 7.11 -1.87 -3.40
CA ALA A 9 5.65 -1.85 -3.42
C ALA A 9 5.10 -2.46 -4.72
N ILE A 10 5.76 -2.20 -5.85
CA ILE A 10 5.37 -2.80 -7.13
C ILE A 10 5.53 -4.32 -7.06
N GLU A 11 6.62 -4.81 -6.50
CA GLU A 11 6.83 -6.24 -6.31
C GLU A 11 5.76 -6.86 -5.42
N HIS A 12 5.38 -6.17 -4.34
CA HIS A 12 4.30 -6.63 -3.48
C HIS A 12 2.98 -6.74 -4.23
N LEU A 13 2.65 -5.72 -5.02
CA LEU A 13 1.42 -5.72 -5.80
C LEU A 13 1.41 -6.87 -6.81
N SER A 14 2.53 -7.08 -7.50
CA SER A 14 2.67 -8.15 -8.47
C SER A 14 2.51 -9.52 -7.81
N ALA A 15 3.12 -9.72 -6.64
CA ALA A 15 3.00 -10.98 -5.90
C ALA A 15 1.57 -11.25 -5.44
N ILE A 16 0.87 -10.22 -4.97
CA ILE A 16 -0.54 -10.33 -4.60
C ILE A 16 -1.38 -10.75 -5.80
N HIS A 17 -1.17 -10.06 -6.93
CA HIS A 17 -1.89 -10.38 -8.16
C HIS A 17 -1.64 -11.83 -8.58
N ASP A 18 -0.39 -12.24 -8.64
CA ASP A 18 -0.03 -13.56 -9.13
C ASP A 18 -0.57 -14.67 -8.22
N TYR A 19 -0.55 -14.46 -6.92
CA TYR A 19 -1.11 -15.41 -5.98
C TYR A 19 -2.61 -15.61 -6.20
N ILE A 20 -3.36 -14.51 -6.32
CA ILE A 20 -4.81 -14.56 -6.54
C ILE A 20 -5.12 -15.13 -7.92
N ALA A 21 -4.29 -14.83 -8.93
CA ALA A 21 -4.50 -15.28 -10.31
C ALA A 21 -4.45 -16.79 -10.44
N GLN A 22 -3.82 -17.50 -9.51
CA GLN A 22 -3.84 -18.96 -9.49
C GLN A 22 -5.27 -19.50 -9.40
N SER A 23 -6.16 -18.76 -8.74
CA SER A 23 -7.57 -19.14 -8.61
C SER A 23 -8.49 -18.37 -9.54
N SER A 24 -8.18 -17.09 -9.79
CA SER A 24 -9.03 -16.24 -10.64
C SER A 24 -8.26 -15.03 -11.15
N ASN A 25 -8.00 -15.01 -12.47
CA ASN A 25 -7.38 -13.86 -13.12
C ASN A 25 -8.25 -12.61 -12.97
N GLN A 26 -9.56 -12.77 -13.07
CA GLN A 26 -10.48 -11.66 -12.99
C GLN A 26 -10.48 -11.01 -11.61
N TYR A 27 -10.47 -11.83 -10.57
CA TYR A 27 -10.42 -11.32 -9.21
C TYR A 27 -9.06 -10.67 -8.89
N ALA A 28 -7.97 -11.26 -9.40
CA ALA A 28 -6.63 -10.69 -9.25
C ALA A 28 -6.56 -9.27 -9.81
N LYS A 29 -7.10 -9.07 -11.02
CA LYS A 29 -7.15 -7.75 -11.63
C LYS A 29 -7.96 -6.78 -10.79
N ARG A 30 -9.10 -7.21 -10.27
CA ARG A 30 -9.97 -6.37 -9.46
C ARG A 30 -9.28 -5.91 -8.19
N VAL A 31 -8.56 -6.80 -7.52
CA VAL A 31 -7.81 -6.46 -6.30
C VAL A 31 -6.69 -5.47 -6.62
N ALA A 32 -5.93 -5.72 -7.68
CA ALA A 32 -4.85 -4.82 -8.09
C ALA A 32 -5.39 -3.43 -8.43
N ASP A 33 -6.52 -3.36 -9.13
CA ASP A 33 -7.13 -2.08 -9.48
C ASP A 33 -7.60 -1.31 -8.23
N ARG A 34 -8.17 -2.02 -7.24
CA ARG A 34 -8.59 -1.39 -5.98
C ARG A 34 -7.42 -0.81 -5.22
N LEU A 35 -6.32 -1.57 -5.14
CA LEU A 35 -5.12 -1.12 -4.42
C LEU A 35 -4.53 0.11 -5.10
N THR A 36 -4.43 0.09 -6.42
CA THR A 36 -3.92 1.21 -7.19
C THR A 36 -4.79 2.46 -7.01
N LYS A 37 -6.09 2.29 -7.14
CA LYS A 37 -7.04 3.40 -7.00
C LYS A 37 -6.99 3.97 -5.58
N ARG A 38 -6.91 3.12 -4.57
CA ARG A 38 -6.83 3.57 -3.18
C ARG A 38 -5.57 4.40 -2.94
N SER A 39 -4.44 3.97 -3.52
CA SER A 39 -3.19 4.73 -3.38
C SER A 39 -3.29 6.12 -4.00
N GLN A 40 -4.01 6.26 -5.11
CA GLN A 40 -4.18 7.57 -5.75
C GLN A 40 -5.04 8.52 -4.91
N GLN A 41 -5.98 7.99 -4.14
CA GLN A 41 -6.81 8.81 -3.25
C GLN A 41 -5.99 9.43 -2.12
N ILE A 42 -4.90 8.80 -1.74
CA ILE A 42 -4.01 9.33 -0.70
C ILE A 42 -3.44 10.69 -1.11
N ALA A 43 -3.24 10.91 -2.41
CA ALA A 43 -2.69 12.17 -2.91
C ALA A 43 -3.53 13.38 -2.52
N GLY A 44 -4.84 13.21 -2.44
CA GLY A 44 -5.75 14.29 -2.04
C GLY A 44 -5.82 14.49 -0.52
N PHE A 45 -5.51 13.44 0.25
CA PHE A 45 -5.65 13.47 1.71
C PHE A 45 -4.51 12.70 2.37
N PRO A 46 -3.27 13.22 2.31
CA PRO A 46 -2.10 12.45 2.79
C PRO A 46 -2.18 12.05 4.27
N LEU A 47 -2.86 12.86 5.09
CA LEU A 47 -2.97 12.58 6.52
C LEU A 47 -4.18 11.72 6.87
N SER A 48 -4.91 11.23 5.88
CA SER A 48 -6.09 10.40 6.13
C SER A 48 -5.73 9.01 6.67
N GLY A 49 -4.55 8.50 6.35
CA GLY A 49 -4.08 7.24 6.91
C GLY A 49 -3.61 7.42 8.35
N ARG A 50 -3.63 6.33 9.12
CA ARG A 50 -3.11 6.36 10.48
C ARG A 50 -1.59 6.19 10.48
N ILE A 51 -0.95 6.67 11.51
CA ILE A 51 0.47 6.40 11.73
C ILE A 51 0.64 4.89 11.90
N VAL A 52 1.62 4.31 11.19
CA VAL A 52 1.89 2.88 11.29
C VAL A 52 2.32 2.56 12.72
N PRO A 53 1.55 1.73 13.47
CA PRO A 53 1.83 1.52 14.89
C PRO A 53 3.21 0.92 15.16
N GLU A 54 3.67 0.02 14.29
CA GLU A 54 4.95 -0.65 14.47
C GLU A 54 6.14 0.30 14.35
N LEU A 55 5.97 1.41 13.61
CA LEU A 55 7.06 2.34 13.35
C LEU A 55 6.94 3.62 14.15
N ASN A 56 5.73 4.07 14.40
CA ASN A 56 5.42 5.29 15.14
C ASN A 56 6.18 6.51 14.58
N VAL A 57 6.22 6.64 13.26
CA VAL A 57 6.82 7.76 12.55
C VAL A 57 5.69 8.56 11.90
N GLU A 58 5.63 9.86 12.19
CA GLU A 58 4.50 10.69 11.77
C GLU A 58 4.31 10.71 10.26
N GLN A 59 5.40 10.69 9.48
CA GLN A 59 5.34 10.75 8.04
C GLN A 59 5.04 9.40 7.38
N ILE A 60 5.10 8.31 8.13
CA ILE A 60 4.83 6.97 7.59
C ILE A 60 3.46 6.53 8.06
N ARG A 61 2.54 6.43 7.11
CA ARG A 61 1.15 6.14 7.40
C ARG A 61 0.66 4.95 6.61
N GLU A 62 -0.51 4.47 6.96
CA GLU A 62 -1.13 3.36 6.26
C GLU A 62 -2.61 3.60 6.07
N VAL A 63 -3.14 3.05 4.98
CA VAL A 63 -4.58 2.92 4.77
C VAL A 63 -4.89 1.44 4.56
N ILE A 64 -6.08 1.06 4.97
CA ILE A 64 -6.55 -0.32 4.82
C ILE A 64 -7.43 -0.39 3.58
N GLU A 65 -7.15 -1.38 2.73
CA GLU A 65 -7.99 -1.67 1.58
C GLU A 65 -8.26 -3.16 1.56
N GLY A 66 -9.48 -3.57 1.90
CA GLY A 66 -9.81 -4.98 2.03
C GLY A 66 -8.96 -5.64 3.11
N HIS A 67 -8.24 -6.68 2.72
CA HIS A 67 -7.35 -7.42 3.63
C HIS A 67 -5.92 -6.88 3.64
N TYR A 68 -5.66 -5.76 2.95
CA TYR A 68 -4.30 -5.27 2.75
C TYR A 68 -4.07 -3.94 3.43
N ARG A 69 -2.81 -3.70 3.80
CA ARG A 69 -2.32 -2.44 4.33
C ARG A 69 -1.46 -1.79 3.25
N ILE A 70 -1.79 -0.57 2.85
CA ILE A 70 -0.96 0.22 1.95
C ILE A 70 -0.16 1.17 2.83
N ILE A 71 1.15 0.98 2.87
CA ILE A 71 2.05 1.78 3.71
C ILE A 71 2.73 2.80 2.84
N TYR A 72 2.69 4.06 3.25
CA TYR A 72 3.23 5.15 2.45
C TYR A 72 3.99 6.16 3.31
N TYR A 73 4.90 6.86 2.65
CA TYR A 73 5.74 7.89 3.24
C TYR A 73 5.38 9.23 2.64
N ILE A 74 5.10 10.22 3.49
CA ILE A 74 4.71 11.57 3.07
C ILE A 74 5.97 12.41 2.96
N LYS A 75 6.30 12.81 1.73
CA LYS A 75 7.39 13.75 1.45
C LYS A 75 6.78 15.13 1.18
N PRO A 76 7.60 16.19 1.17
CA PRO A 76 7.07 17.53 0.92
C PRO A 76 6.33 17.67 -0.41
N ASP A 77 6.75 16.97 -1.46
CA ASP A 77 6.21 17.12 -2.80
C ASP A 77 5.59 15.86 -3.39
N GLN A 78 5.68 14.73 -2.70
CA GLN A 78 5.10 13.49 -3.22
C GLN A 78 4.86 12.50 -2.09
N ILE A 79 4.13 11.47 -2.42
CA ILE A 79 3.89 10.33 -1.55
C ILE A 79 4.57 9.12 -2.16
N ASP A 80 5.41 8.43 -1.38
CA ASP A 80 5.98 7.17 -1.81
C ASP A 80 5.20 6.02 -1.20
N VAL A 81 4.63 5.15 -2.03
CA VAL A 81 4.05 3.91 -1.54
C VAL A 81 5.20 2.93 -1.28
N LEU A 82 5.40 2.59 -0.02
CA LEU A 82 6.54 1.79 0.41
C LEU A 82 6.28 0.29 0.32
N ALA A 83 5.04 -0.12 0.61
CA ALA A 83 4.71 -1.53 0.72
C ALA A 83 3.21 -1.73 0.64
N VAL A 84 2.82 -2.90 0.16
CA VAL A 84 1.44 -3.40 0.28
C VAL A 84 1.54 -4.78 0.88
N ILE A 85 1.01 -4.95 2.08
CA ILE A 85 1.10 -6.21 2.80
C ILE A 85 -0.27 -6.64 3.31
N HIS A 86 -0.41 -7.93 3.56
CA HIS A 86 -1.62 -8.45 4.19
C HIS A 86 -1.73 -7.88 5.61
N GLY A 87 -2.95 -7.55 6.04
CA GLY A 87 -3.17 -6.87 7.32
C GLY A 87 -2.61 -7.60 8.54
N VAL A 88 -2.53 -8.94 8.48
CA VAL A 88 -1.98 -9.73 9.57
C VAL A 88 -0.48 -9.98 9.41
N GLN A 89 0.10 -9.60 8.28
CA GLN A 89 1.52 -9.79 8.01
C GLN A 89 2.35 -8.78 8.80
N ARG A 90 3.49 -9.24 9.32
CA ARG A 90 4.39 -8.36 10.05
C ARG A 90 5.20 -7.52 9.07
N ILE A 91 5.41 -6.25 9.41
CA ILE A 91 6.26 -5.36 8.62
C ILE A 91 7.70 -5.82 8.75
N PRO A 92 8.40 -6.14 7.63
CA PRO A 92 9.74 -6.75 7.71
C PRO A 92 10.82 -5.81 8.25
N TRP A 93 10.64 -4.49 8.14
CA TRP A 93 11.61 -3.50 8.62
C TRP A 93 11.12 -2.73 9.84
N GLY A 94 10.06 -3.20 10.48
CA GLY A 94 9.59 -2.68 11.77
C GLY A 94 10.18 -3.48 12.91
N LYS A 95 9.99 -2.98 14.13
CA LYS A 95 10.42 -3.72 15.33
C LYS A 95 9.46 -4.84 15.68
#